data_f16ad3954972e1037db5c9533548842d
#
_entry.id   f16ad3954972e1037db5c9533548842d
#
_cell.length_a   1.000
_cell.length_b   1.000
_cell.length_c   1.000
_cell.angle_alpha   90.00
_cell.angle_beta   90.00
_cell.angle_gamma   90.00
#
_symmetry.space_group_name_H-M   'P 1'
#
loop_
_entity.id
_entity.type
_entity.pdbx_description
1 polymer ?
#
loop_
_entity_poly.entity_id
_entity_poly.type
_entity_poly.pdbx_seq_one_letter_code
_entity_poly.pdbx_strand_id
1 'polypeptide(L)'
;MIVIDKLTESEIPFVAPLVAQFRVTLKSFRGISSVPDEAGGAAELKEYLEAGFPVYTAWADEGYCGYIVCRVDEPCVWVESIYVHPDFRRQGIGAALFGEAEALAASFGEDTVYNYVHPNNHAMIAFLREKGYSVLNLLEIRKPYAGEKLTRKIRVDEEQFDY
;
A
#
# COMPACT_ATOMS: atom_id res chain seq x y z
N MET A 1 2.37 -22.07 7.42
CA MET A 1 0.96 -21.80 6.96
C MET A 1 0.74 -20.30 7.03
N ILE A 2 0.16 -19.70 5.99
CA ILE A 2 -0.18 -18.27 5.95
C ILE A 2 -1.63 -18.12 6.40
N VAL A 3 -1.88 -17.22 7.37
CA VAL A 3 -3.22 -16.89 7.84
C VAL A 3 -3.47 -15.42 7.57
N ILE A 4 -4.59 -15.10 6.94
CA ILE A 4 -5.05 -13.71 6.73
C ILE A 4 -6.23 -13.48 7.67
N ASP A 5 -6.18 -12.41 8.45
CA ASP A 5 -7.25 -12.05 9.37
C ASP A 5 -7.38 -10.52 9.49
N LYS A 6 -8.50 -10.07 10.03
CA LYS A 6 -8.72 -8.64 10.30
C LYS A 6 -7.90 -8.20 11.50
N LEU A 7 -7.26 -7.02 11.36
CA LEU A 7 -6.53 -6.40 12.45
C LEU A 7 -7.46 -6.03 13.61
N THR A 8 -7.05 -6.39 14.82
CA THR A 8 -7.66 -5.92 16.08
C THR A 8 -6.76 -4.87 16.76
N GLU A 9 -7.31 -4.06 17.66
CA GLU A 9 -6.52 -3.06 18.38
C GLU A 9 -5.37 -3.66 19.18
N SER A 10 -5.55 -4.86 19.75
CA SER A 10 -4.53 -5.56 20.54
C SER A 10 -3.32 -6.00 19.69
N GLU A 11 -3.48 -6.10 18.39
CA GLU A 11 -2.43 -6.54 17.46
C GLU A 11 -1.61 -5.36 16.89
N ILE A 12 -2.08 -4.12 17.06
CA ILE A 12 -1.40 -2.91 16.56
C ILE A 12 0.10 -2.89 16.91
N PRO A 13 0.54 -3.16 18.15
CA PRO A 13 1.96 -3.11 18.49
C PRO A 13 2.82 -4.09 17.67
N PHE A 14 2.26 -5.20 17.24
CA PHE A 14 2.97 -6.23 16.48
C PHE A 14 3.00 -5.94 14.96
N VAL A 15 2.03 -5.20 14.46
CA VAL A 15 1.93 -4.81 13.04
C VAL A 15 2.60 -3.45 12.75
N ALA A 16 2.67 -2.58 13.75
CA ALA A 16 3.28 -1.25 13.64
C ALA A 16 4.70 -1.23 13.04
N PRO A 17 5.60 -2.20 13.35
CA PRO A 17 6.90 -2.25 12.69
C PRO A 17 6.84 -2.40 11.17
N LEU A 18 5.85 -3.12 10.64
CA LEU A 18 5.65 -3.28 9.20
C LEU A 18 5.23 -1.96 8.55
N VAL A 19 4.35 -1.22 9.20
CA VAL A 19 3.92 0.11 8.75
C VAL A 19 5.10 1.08 8.76
N ALA A 20 5.89 1.08 9.83
CA ALA A 20 7.09 1.90 9.96
C ALA A 20 8.11 1.62 8.84
N GLN A 21 8.36 0.36 8.53
CA GLN A 21 9.24 -0.04 7.43
C GLN A 21 8.70 0.36 6.06
N PHE A 22 7.39 0.24 5.87
CA PHE A 22 6.75 0.69 4.63
C PHE A 22 6.91 2.19 4.42
N ARG A 23 6.78 3.01 5.47
CA ARG A 23 6.99 4.46 5.40
C ARG A 23 8.43 4.81 5.02
N VAL A 24 9.42 4.08 5.55
CA VAL A 24 10.82 4.21 5.11
C VAL A 24 10.96 3.91 3.62
N THR A 25 10.35 2.85 3.14
CA THR A 25 10.36 2.47 1.72
C THR A 25 9.74 3.55 0.83
N LEU A 26 8.57 4.09 1.21
CA LEU A 26 7.91 5.16 0.45
C LEU A 26 8.76 6.43 0.37
N LYS A 27 9.40 6.83 1.48
CA LYS A 27 10.33 7.98 1.49
C LYS A 27 11.54 7.74 0.58
N SER A 28 12.05 6.50 0.53
CA SER A 28 13.18 6.15 -0.32
C SER A 28 12.89 6.33 -1.81
N PHE A 29 11.65 6.15 -2.26
CA PHE A 29 11.26 6.42 -3.65
C PHE A 29 11.42 7.89 -4.04
N ARG A 30 11.43 8.78 -3.06
CA ARG A 30 11.66 10.23 -3.22
C ARG A 30 13.11 10.63 -2.89
N GLY A 31 14.02 9.66 -2.72
CA GLY A 31 15.41 9.91 -2.36
C GLY A 31 15.63 10.35 -0.91
N ILE A 32 14.64 10.14 -0.03
CA ILE A 32 14.71 10.52 1.39
C ILE A 32 15.10 9.30 2.22
N SER A 33 16.25 9.38 2.91
CA SER A 33 16.64 8.41 3.93
C SER A 33 15.91 8.69 5.24
N SER A 34 15.43 7.64 5.88
CA SER A 34 14.76 7.73 7.19
C SER A 34 14.93 6.42 7.96
N VAL A 35 14.64 6.47 9.24
CA VAL A 35 14.59 5.29 10.12
C VAL A 35 13.13 4.92 10.41
N PRO A 36 12.82 3.64 10.71
CA PRO A 36 11.48 3.23 11.07
C PRO A 36 11.00 3.94 12.33
N ASP A 37 9.76 4.45 12.30
CA ASP A 37 9.04 5.06 13.42
C ASP A 37 7.87 4.15 13.80
N GLU A 38 8.09 3.23 14.73
CA GLU A 38 7.07 2.27 15.15
C GLU A 38 5.91 2.94 15.90
N ALA A 39 6.20 4.00 16.67
CA ALA A 39 5.15 4.78 17.35
C ALA A 39 4.24 5.46 16.34
N GLY A 40 4.83 6.06 15.29
CA GLY A 40 4.09 6.61 14.16
C GLY A 40 3.28 5.55 13.41
N GLY A 41 3.86 4.36 13.19
CA GLY A 41 3.16 3.24 12.58
C GLY A 41 1.96 2.75 13.40
N ALA A 42 2.09 2.69 14.72
CA ALA A 42 0.99 2.34 15.62
C ALA A 42 -0.13 3.40 15.60
N ALA A 43 0.23 4.68 15.61
CA ALA A 43 -0.73 5.78 15.52
C ALA A 43 -1.51 5.72 14.20
N GLU A 44 -0.83 5.47 13.09
CA GLU A 44 -1.45 5.33 11.78
C GLU A 44 -2.45 4.17 11.71
N LEU A 45 -2.10 3.00 12.23
CA LEU A 45 -3.01 1.86 12.29
C LEU A 45 -4.26 2.16 13.13
N LYS A 46 -4.07 2.85 14.24
CA LYS A 46 -5.18 3.28 15.10
C LYS A 46 -6.12 4.24 14.36
N GLU A 47 -5.58 5.22 13.65
CA GLU A 47 -6.36 6.15 12.83
C GLU A 47 -7.17 5.42 11.75
N TYR A 48 -6.60 4.40 11.10
CA TYR A 48 -7.33 3.58 10.14
C TYR A 48 -8.50 2.83 10.77
N LEU A 49 -8.30 2.20 11.93
CA LEU A 49 -9.37 1.50 12.63
C LEU A 49 -10.46 2.47 13.10
N GLU A 50 -10.10 3.63 13.64
CA GLU A 50 -11.03 4.68 14.05
C GLU A 50 -11.83 5.26 12.87
N ALA A 51 -11.20 5.36 11.69
CA ALA A 51 -11.87 5.75 10.45
C ALA A 51 -12.76 4.66 9.84
N GLY A 52 -12.75 3.46 10.40
CA GLY A 52 -13.52 2.32 9.90
C GLY A 52 -12.92 1.67 8.64
N PHE A 53 -11.64 1.88 8.37
CA PHE A 53 -10.98 1.25 7.24
C PHE A 53 -10.76 -0.24 7.52
N PRO A 54 -11.18 -1.15 6.60
CA PRO A 54 -10.81 -2.54 6.69
C PRO A 54 -9.28 -2.73 6.62
N VAL A 55 -8.71 -3.32 7.67
CA VAL A 55 -7.29 -3.66 7.72
C VAL A 55 -7.17 -5.16 7.89
N TYR A 56 -6.41 -5.81 7.00
CA TYR A 56 -6.11 -7.23 7.08
C TYR A 56 -4.61 -7.42 7.29
N THR A 57 -4.27 -8.44 8.04
CA THR A 57 -2.88 -8.80 8.37
C THR A 57 -2.58 -10.21 7.88
N ALA A 58 -1.32 -10.45 7.56
CA ALA A 58 -0.81 -11.76 7.25
C ALA A 58 0.10 -12.23 8.38
N TRP A 59 -0.21 -13.40 8.91
CA TRP A 59 0.60 -14.13 9.88
C TRP A 59 1.23 -15.35 9.19
N ALA A 60 2.52 -15.56 9.39
CA ALA A 60 3.24 -16.75 8.94
C ALA A 60 4.22 -17.20 10.01
N ASP A 61 4.19 -18.52 10.32
CA ASP A 61 5.08 -19.24 11.22
C ASP A 61 5.33 -18.59 12.59
N GLU A 62 6.02 -17.48 12.65
CA GLU A 62 6.47 -16.88 13.91
C GLU A 62 6.01 -15.41 14.10
N GLY A 63 5.19 -14.86 13.21
CA GLY A 63 4.75 -13.48 13.39
C GLY A 63 4.03 -12.83 12.20
N TYR A 64 3.68 -11.57 12.39
CA TYR A 64 3.09 -10.76 11.33
C TYR A 64 4.12 -10.47 10.24
N CYS A 65 3.78 -10.80 9.01
CA CYS A 65 4.68 -10.67 7.87
C CYS A 65 4.17 -9.73 6.77
N GLY A 66 2.93 -9.26 6.89
CA GLY A 66 2.35 -8.31 5.95
C GLY A 66 1.02 -7.74 6.43
N TYR A 67 0.57 -6.68 5.77
CA TYR A 67 -0.74 -6.08 6.00
C TYR A 67 -1.25 -5.39 4.74
N ILE A 68 -2.56 -5.16 4.69
CA ILE A 68 -3.24 -4.32 3.71
C ILE A 68 -4.28 -3.44 4.41
N VAL A 69 -4.36 -2.19 4.01
CA VAL A 69 -5.40 -1.25 4.43
C VAL A 69 -6.26 -0.91 3.23
N CYS A 70 -7.56 -1.08 3.36
CA CYS A 70 -8.54 -0.71 2.36
C CYS A 70 -9.31 0.53 2.81
N ARG A 71 -9.51 1.48 1.89
CA ARG A 71 -10.46 2.56 2.07
C ARG A 71 -11.69 2.26 1.24
N VAL A 72 -12.84 2.33 1.87
CA VAL A 72 -14.12 2.10 1.19
C VAL A 72 -14.85 3.42 1.02
N ASP A 73 -15.16 3.74 -0.23
CA ASP A 73 -16.03 4.85 -0.63
C ASP A 73 -17.06 4.24 -1.57
N GLU A 74 -18.10 3.66 -0.97
CA GLU A 74 -19.03 2.76 -1.65
C GLU A 74 -19.56 3.33 -2.98
N PRO A 75 -19.50 2.51 -4.04
CA PRO A 75 -19.11 1.09 -4.09
C PRO A 75 -17.59 0.86 -4.27
N CYS A 76 -16.77 1.92 -4.37
CA CYS A 76 -15.36 1.84 -4.71
C CYS A 76 -14.49 1.39 -3.52
N VAL A 77 -13.53 0.52 -3.79
CA VAL A 77 -12.51 0.09 -2.84
C VAL A 77 -11.13 0.53 -3.34
N TRP A 78 -10.37 1.16 -2.45
CA TRP A 78 -9.01 1.61 -2.67
C TRP A 78 -8.05 0.84 -1.79
N VAL A 79 -6.92 0.43 -2.32
CA VAL A 79 -5.79 -0.02 -1.51
C VAL A 79 -5.04 1.23 -1.03
N GLU A 80 -5.22 1.57 0.24
CA GLU A 80 -4.57 2.70 0.89
C GLU A 80 -3.10 2.41 1.20
N SER A 81 -2.83 1.16 1.62
CA SER A 81 -1.50 0.69 1.98
C SER A 81 -1.43 -0.82 1.84
N ILE A 82 -0.35 -1.35 1.30
CA ILE A 82 -0.04 -2.78 1.29
C ILE A 82 1.47 -2.98 1.43
N TYR A 83 1.85 -3.86 2.34
CA TYR A 83 3.26 -4.17 2.58
C TYR A 83 3.44 -5.62 2.99
N VAL A 84 4.50 -6.25 2.46
CA VAL A 84 4.99 -7.56 2.89
C VAL A 84 6.46 -7.42 3.26
N HIS A 85 6.81 -7.90 4.45
CA HIS A 85 8.19 -7.89 4.91
C HIS A 85 9.12 -8.58 3.88
N PRO A 86 10.29 -8.02 3.58
CA PRO A 86 11.17 -8.53 2.53
C PRO A 86 11.44 -10.03 2.60
N ASP A 87 11.69 -10.57 3.80
CA ASP A 87 12.02 -11.98 4.00
C ASP A 87 10.85 -12.94 3.68
N PHE A 88 9.63 -12.42 3.60
CA PHE A 88 8.41 -13.19 3.32
C PHE A 88 7.84 -12.94 1.93
N ARG A 89 8.55 -12.18 1.09
CA ARG A 89 8.10 -11.91 -0.29
C ARG A 89 8.23 -13.14 -1.17
N ARG A 90 7.51 -13.12 -2.31
CA ARG A 90 7.47 -14.20 -3.31
C ARG A 90 6.92 -15.54 -2.80
N GLN A 91 6.16 -15.50 -1.72
CA GLN A 91 5.50 -16.64 -1.10
C GLN A 91 3.95 -16.56 -1.20
N GLY A 92 3.43 -15.68 -2.05
CA GLY A 92 1.98 -15.51 -2.26
C GLY A 92 1.27 -14.61 -1.24
N ILE A 93 1.96 -14.11 -0.21
CA ILE A 93 1.35 -13.30 0.86
C ILE A 93 0.71 -12.02 0.33
N GLY A 94 1.43 -11.29 -0.54
CA GLY A 94 0.88 -10.09 -1.17
C GLY A 94 -0.37 -10.37 -2.00
N ALA A 95 -0.40 -11.51 -2.69
CA ALA A 95 -1.57 -11.93 -3.46
C ALA A 95 -2.75 -12.30 -2.55
N ALA A 96 -2.51 -12.96 -1.42
CA ALA A 96 -3.53 -13.30 -0.45
C ALA A 96 -4.13 -12.04 0.20
N LEU A 97 -3.30 -11.10 0.65
CA LEU A 97 -3.75 -9.81 1.19
C LEU A 97 -4.53 -8.99 0.17
N PHE A 98 -4.05 -8.91 -1.06
CA PHE A 98 -4.74 -8.17 -2.13
C PHE A 98 -6.08 -8.83 -2.50
N GLY A 99 -6.18 -10.16 -2.38
CA GLY A 99 -7.42 -10.91 -2.55
C GLY A 99 -8.54 -10.47 -1.60
N GLU A 100 -8.20 -10.03 -0.38
CA GLU A 100 -9.20 -9.46 0.56
C GLU A 100 -9.79 -8.15 0.02
N ALA A 101 -8.97 -7.29 -0.58
CA ALA A 101 -9.46 -6.07 -1.21
C ALA A 101 -10.33 -6.37 -2.45
N GLU A 102 -9.95 -7.36 -3.27
CA GLU A 102 -10.75 -7.81 -4.41
C GLU A 102 -12.08 -8.42 -3.97
N ALA A 103 -12.08 -9.24 -2.92
CA ALA A 103 -13.30 -9.80 -2.35
C ALA A 103 -14.22 -8.72 -1.77
N LEU A 104 -13.63 -7.71 -1.13
CA LEU A 104 -14.38 -6.58 -0.61
C LEU A 104 -15.04 -5.77 -1.75
N ALA A 105 -14.31 -5.47 -2.83
CA ALA A 105 -14.86 -4.79 -4.00
C ALA A 105 -16.00 -5.61 -4.65
N ALA A 106 -15.79 -6.92 -4.82
CA ALA A 106 -16.81 -7.82 -5.34
C ALA A 106 -18.07 -7.85 -4.49
N SER A 107 -17.97 -7.68 -3.16
CA SER A 107 -19.12 -7.59 -2.27
C SER A 107 -20.01 -6.37 -2.53
N PHE A 108 -19.45 -5.31 -3.13
CA PHE A 108 -20.18 -4.12 -3.59
C PHE A 108 -20.60 -4.18 -5.08
N GLY A 109 -20.30 -5.31 -5.76
CA GLY A 109 -20.59 -5.49 -7.17
C GLY A 109 -19.57 -4.87 -8.13
N GLU A 110 -18.38 -4.53 -7.63
CA GLU A 110 -17.31 -3.93 -8.41
C GLU A 110 -16.32 -4.99 -8.93
N ASP A 111 -15.80 -4.76 -10.12
CA ASP A 111 -14.84 -5.66 -10.81
C ASP A 111 -13.39 -5.26 -10.58
N THR A 112 -13.14 -4.15 -9.89
CA THR A 112 -11.80 -3.59 -9.73
C THR A 112 -11.57 -2.99 -8.36
N VAL A 113 -10.29 -2.91 -7.99
CA VAL A 113 -9.79 -2.19 -6.82
C VAL A 113 -8.90 -1.07 -7.31
N TYR A 114 -9.01 0.12 -6.74
CA TYR A 114 -8.20 1.26 -7.11
C TYR A 114 -6.91 1.29 -6.28
N ASN A 115 -5.81 1.73 -6.90
CA ASN A 115 -4.49 1.73 -6.29
C ASN A 115 -3.77 3.04 -6.54
N TYR A 116 -3.21 3.65 -5.48
CA TYR A 116 -2.22 4.70 -5.60
C TYR A 116 -0.83 4.07 -5.54
N VAL A 117 -0.03 4.26 -6.57
CA VAL A 117 1.31 3.68 -6.66
C VAL A 117 2.30 4.76 -7.06
N HIS A 118 3.36 4.91 -6.27
CA HIS A 118 4.45 5.79 -6.64
C HIS A 118 5.14 5.28 -7.92
N PRO A 119 5.44 6.14 -8.92
CA PRO A 119 6.04 5.70 -10.19
C PRO A 119 7.37 4.95 -10.03
N ASN A 120 8.11 5.18 -8.96
CA ASN A 120 9.35 4.46 -8.63
C ASN A 120 9.11 3.13 -7.90
N ASN A 121 7.88 2.80 -7.54
CA ASN A 121 7.55 1.51 -6.94
C ASN A 121 7.37 0.44 -8.02
N HIS A 122 8.45 0.09 -8.68
CA HIS A 122 8.43 -0.88 -9.79
C HIS A 122 7.97 -2.25 -9.35
N ALA A 123 8.26 -2.65 -8.12
CA ALA A 123 7.82 -3.94 -7.57
C ALA A 123 6.28 -4.00 -7.46
N MET A 124 5.64 -2.93 -6.98
CA MET A 124 4.18 -2.87 -6.88
C MET A 124 3.53 -2.77 -8.26
N ILE A 125 4.12 -2.01 -9.19
CA ILE A 125 3.62 -1.93 -10.57
C ILE A 125 3.65 -3.30 -11.24
N ALA A 126 4.76 -4.04 -11.09
CA ALA A 126 4.88 -5.40 -11.64
C ALA A 126 3.86 -6.35 -11.01
N PHE A 127 3.69 -6.32 -9.69
CA PHE A 127 2.69 -7.10 -8.98
C PHE A 127 1.26 -6.82 -9.49
N LEU A 128 0.89 -5.56 -9.64
CA LEU A 128 -0.42 -5.17 -10.15
C LEU A 128 -0.64 -5.66 -11.60
N ARG A 129 0.38 -5.56 -12.45
CA ARG A 129 0.31 -6.07 -13.83
C ARG A 129 0.11 -7.58 -13.89
N GLU A 130 0.79 -8.34 -13.04
CA GLU A 130 0.59 -9.79 -12.93
C GLU A 130 -0.85 -10.14 -12.54
N LYS A 131 -1.53 -9.27 -11.81
CA LYS A 131 -2.94 -9.42 -11.44
C LYS A 131 -3.93 -8.84 -12.46
N GLY A 132 -3.45 -8.30 -13.57
CA GLY A 132 -4.29 -7.73 -14.63
C GLY A 132 -4.63 -6.23 -14.47
N TYR A 133 -4.04 -5.55 -13.48
CA TYR A 133 -4.20 -4.12 -13.27
C TYR A 133 -3.22 -3.35 -14.16
N SER A 134 -3.66 -2.95 -15.33
CA SER A 134 -2.81 -2.32 -16.36
C SER A 134 -3.32 -0.96 -16.83
N VAL A 135 -4.47 -0.52 -16.36
CA VAL A 135 -5.10 0.74 -16.80
C VAL A 135 -4.61 1.89 -15.91
N LEU A 136 -3.96 2.87 -16.52
CA LEU A 136 -3.69 4.16 -15.89
C LEU A 136 -4.98 4.98 -15.88
N ASN A 137 -5.57 5.15 -14.71
CA ASN A 137 -6.90 5.76 -14.58
C ASN A 137 -6.83 7.28 -14.39
N LEU A 138 -5.94 7.76 -13.52
CA LEU A 138 -5.80 9.17 -13.15
C LEU A 138 -4.33 9.57 -13.04
N LEU A 139 -4.08 10.87 -13.16
CA LEU A 139 -2.80 11.51 -12.82
C LEU A 139 -2.99 12.37 -11.59
N GLU A 140 -2.08 12.26 -10.63
CA GLU A 140 -1.98 13.18 -9.51
C GLU A 140 -0.92 14.24 -9.82
N ILE A 141 -1.33 15.50 -9.88
CA ILE A 141 -0.47 16.63 -10.29
C ILE A 141 -0.45 17.65 -9.15
N ARG A 142 0.75 18.03 -8.74
CA ARG A 142 0.99 19.03 -7.70
C ARG A 142 1.97 20.10 -8.14
N LYS A 143 2.06 21.18 -7.38
CA LYS A 143 3.16 22.15 -7.53
C LYS A 143 4.45 21.57 -6.89
N PRO A 144 5.63 21.96 -7.42
CA PRO A 144 6.88 21.66 -6.73
C PRO A 144 6.88 22.24 -5.30
N TYR A 145 7.50 21.53 -4.36
CA TYR A 145 7.78 22.11 -3.04
C TYR A 145 8.86 23.18 -3.14
N ALA A 146 8.87 24.11 -2.20
CA ALA A 146 9.90 25.14 -2.15
C ALA A 146 11.30 24.51 -2.06
N GLY A 147 12.17 24.87 -3.02
CA GLY A 147 13.54 24.34 -3.10
C GLY A 147 13.68 22.90 -3.60
N GLU A 148 12.60 22.26 -4.02
CA GLU A 148 12.65 20.92 -4.60
C GLU A 148 13.40 20.91 -5.92
N LYS A 149 14.28 19.94 -6.10
CA LYS A 149 15.00 19.73 -7.36
C LYS A 149 14.43 18.53 -8.09
N LEU A 150 13.68 18.79 -9.14
CA LEU A 150 13.12 17.78 -10.04
C LEU A 150 14.10 17.60 -11.21
N THR A 151 14.65 16.41 -11.34
CA THR A 151 15.74 16.12 -12.28
C THR A 151 15.33 15.21 -13.43
N ARG A 152 14.10 14.72 -13.41
CA ARG A 152 13.58 13.75 -14.38
C ARG A 152 12.32 14.29 -15.04
N LYS A 153 11.97 13.69 -16.16
CA LYS A 153 10.70 13.90 -16.87
C LYS A 153 9.99 12.56 -17.03
N ILE A 154 8.69 12.58 -16.83
CA ILE A 154 7.80 11.45 -17.17
C ILE A 154 6.86 11.90 -18.26
N ARG A 155 6.71 11.08 -19.28
CA ARG A 155 5.77 11.29 -20.37
C ARG A 155 4.57 10.36 -20.22
N VAL A 156 3.39 10.95 -20.32
CA VAL A 156 2.12 10.23 -20.42
C VAL A 156 1.40 10.74 -21.66
N ASP A 157 1.29 9.89 -22.67
CA ASP A 157 0.83 10.22 -24.00
C ASP A 157 1.66 11.37 -24.60
N GLU A 158 1.05 12.51 -24.95
CA GLU A 158 1.74 13.70 -25.47
C GLU A 158 2.22 14.66 -24.37
N GLU A 159 1.75 14.47 -23.13
CA GLU A 159 2.03 15.34 -22.01
C GLU A 159 3.32 14.94 -21.26
N GLN A 160 4.07 15.94 -20.82
CA GLN A 160 5.32 15.74 -20.09
C GLN A 160 5.25 16.42 -18.71
N PHE A 161 5.66 15.69 -17.69
CA PHE A 161 5.63 16.12 -16.30
C PHE A 161 7.02 16.08 -15.67
N ASP A 162 7.27 17.04 -14.78
CA ASP A 162 8.47 17.01 -13.91
C ASP A 162 8.35 15.90 -12.86
N TYR A 163 9.53 15.26 -12.58
CA TYR A 163 9.53 14.12 -11.67
C TYR A 163 10.82 14.01 -10.87
#